data_d585446b95e69180e2bdea57f97e7788
#
_entry.id   d585446b95e69180e2bdea57f97e7788
#
_cell.length_a   1.000
_cell.length_b   1.000
_cell.length_c   1.000
_cell.angle_alpha   90.00
_cell.angle_beta   90.00
_cell.angle_gamma   90.00
#
_symmetry.space_group_name_H-M   'P 1'
#
loop_
_entity.id
_entity.type
_entity.pdbx_description
1 polymer ?
#
loop_
_entity_poly.entity_id
_entity_poly.type
_entity_poly.pdbx_seq_one_letter_code
_entity_poly.pdbx_strand_id
1 'polypeptide(L)'
;MFHVSNPSRIYKNWLYATLRWLFKNKKSITQETYIQFLENLCDKFYFENNCNGNRDFMKIILNDNYTTPSVHKSWNDGVNVPNFVFNRLDYQLWKYQDKVEVFSAIDQSKQSIWKNFRFSFRSSVEHHYPQNPSQDFGLDKLDTNVLDNFGNLYLLSQSKNSSFSNKLPDWKRQYYKEKDTYDSLKQA
;
A
#
# COMPACT_ATOMS: atom_id res chain seq x y z
N MET A 1 -4.19 2.73 -8.02
CA MET A 1 -3.81 1.68 -7.07
C MET A 1 -3.76 0.29 -7.70
N PHE A 2 -4.86 -0.33 -8.17
CA PHE A 2 -4.88 -1.70 -8.70
C PHE A 2 -3.81 -1.99 -9.77
N HIS A 3 -3.68 -1.11 -10.76
CA HIS A 3 -2.74 -1.31 -11.87
C HIS A 3 -1.28 -1.37 -11.40
N VAL A 4 -0.89 -0.50 -10.48
CA VAL A 4 0.48 -0.45 -9.97
C VAL A 4 0.80 -1.56 -8.97
N SER A 5 -0.23 -2.15 -8.33
CA SER A 5 -0.06 -3.28 -7.41
C SER A 5 0.17 -4.60 -8.14
N ASN A 6 -0.38 -4.73 -9.36
CA ASN A 6 -0.24 -5.93 -10.18
C ASN A 6 -0.06 -5.52 -11.66
N PRO A 7 1.14 -5.16 -12.09
CA PRO A 7 1.42 -4.71 -13.45
C PRO A 7 1.42 -5.84 -14.48
N SER A 8 1.31 -7.10 -14.03
CA SER A 8 1.26 -8.27 -14.94
C SER A 8 0.18 -8.10 -16.00
N ARG A 9 0.50 -8.48 -17.24
CA ARG A 9 -0.45 -8.47 -18.36
C ARG A 9 -1.46 -9.62 -18.29
N ILE A 10 -1.13 -10.71 -17.58
CA ILE A 10 -1.85 -11.98 -17.63
C ILE A 10 -2.95 -12.06 -16.57
N TYR A 11 -2.69 -11.59 -15.35
CA TYR A 11 -3.61 -11.77 -14.22
C TYR A 11 -4.18 -10.43 -13.72
N LYS A 12 -5.05 -9.81 -14.53
CA LYS A 12 -5.74 -8.57 -14.15
C LYS A 12 -7.17 -8.85 -13.66
N ASN A 13 -7.29 -9.63 -12.61
CA ASN A 13 -8.59 -9.98 -12.02
C ASN A 13 -9.44 -8.74 -11.70
N TRP A 14 -8.83 -7.67 -11.21
CA TRP A 14 -9.50 -6.40 -10.97
C TRP A 14 -10.10 -5.79 -12.24
N LEU A 15 -9.40 -5.89 -13.37
CA LEU A 15 -9.88 -5.36 -14.65
C LEU A 15 -11.07 -6.18 -15.16
N TYR A 16 -11.01 -7.50 -15.05
CA TYR A 16 -12.12 -8.38 -15.41
C TYR A 16 -13.36 -8.08 -14.56
N ALA A 17 -13.19 -7.96 -13.24
CA ALA A 17 -14.28 -7.57 -12.34
C ALA A 17 -14.91 -6.23 -12.72
N THR A 18 -14.07 -5.25 -13.05
CA THR A 18 -14.50 -3.91 -13.45
C THR A 18 -15.28 -3.94 -14.76
N LEU A 19 -14.78 -4.60 -15.78
CA LEU A 19 -15.47 -4.72 -17.07
C LEU A 19 -16.81 -5.44 -16.92
N ARG A 20 -16.85 -6.52 -16.14
CA ARG A 20 -18.10 -7.25 -15.86
C ARG A 20 -19.12 -6.35 -15.16
N TRP A 21 -18.69 -5.58 -14.16
CA TRP A 21 -19.56 -4.65 -13.44
C TRP A 21 -20.07 -3.52 -14.36
N LEU A 22 -19.21 -2.91 -15.16
CA LEU A 22 -19.57 -1.88 -16.13
C LEU A 22 -20.60 -2.39 -17.14
N PHE A 23 -20.40 -3.61 -17.66
CA PHE A 23 -21.34 -4.22 -18.58
C PHE A 23 -22.71 -4.44 -17.95
N LYS A 24 -22.77 -4.96 -16.72
CA LYS A 24 -24.03 -5.18 -15.98
C LYS A 24 -24.78 -3.87 -15.68
N ASN A 25 -24.06 -2.81 -15.37
CA ASN A 25 -24.63 -1.56 -14.86
C ASN A 25 -24.65 -0.42 -15.89
N LYS A 26 -24.41 -0.68 -17.16
CA LYS A 26 -24.20 0.32 -18.23
C LYS A 26 -25.26 1.43 -18.33
N LYS A 27 -26.48 1.21 -17.81
CA LYS A 27 -27.59 2.19 -17.86
C LYS A 27 -27.66 3.10 -16.63
N SER A 28 -26.94 2.79 -15.55
CA SER A 28 -27.05 3.46 -14.25
C SER A 28 -25.70 3.83 -13.61
N ILE A 29 -24.65 3.94 -14.42
CA ILE A 29 -23.30 4.25 -13.93
C ILE A 29 -23.22 5.74 -13.61
N THR A 30 -22.85 6.05 -12.36
CA THR A 30 -22.40 7.38 -11.95
C THR A 30 -20.95 7.30 -11.43
N GLN A 31 -20.31 8.43 -11.26
CA GLN A 31 -18.98 8.50 -10.68
C GLN A 31 -18.94 7.86 -9.29
N GLU A 32 -19.94 8.16 -8.47
CA GLU A 32 -20.03 7.68 -7.08
C GLU A 32 -20.18 6.16 -7.03
N THR A 33 -21.13 5.61 -7.82
CA THR A 33 -21.37 4.17 -7.84
C THR A 33 -20.15 3.39 -8.38
N TYR A 34 -19.43 3.98 -9.32
CA TYR A 34 -18.22 3.37 -9.87
C TYR A 34 -17.05 3.37 -8.86
N ILE A 35 -16.82 4.49 -8.17
CA ILE A 35 -15.79 4.59 -7.13
C ILE A 35 -16.12 3.61 -5.99
N GLN A 36 -17.38 3.58 -5.54
CA GLN A 36 -17.80 2.66 -4.48
C GLN A 36 -17.63 1.19 -4.87
N PHE A 37 -17.94 0.84 -6.12
CA PHE A 37 -17.65 -0.50 -6.63
C PHE A 37 -16.15 -0.83 -6.55
N LEU A 38 -15.27 0.07 -6.99
CA LEU A 38 -13.82 -0.14 -6.95
C LEU A 38 -13.29 -0.27 -5.53
N GLU A 39 -13.80 0.52 -4.59
CA GLU A 39 -13.43 0.43 -3.17
C GLU A 39 -13.88 -0.90 -2.56
N ASN A 40 -15.11 -1.31 -2.80
CA ASN A 40 -15.62 -2.60 -2.34
C ASN A 40 -14.82 -3.77 -2.94
N LEU A 41 -14.46 -3.68 -4.21
CA LEU A 41 -13.61 -4.68 -4.86
C LEU A 41 -12.22 -4.72 -4.23
N CYS A 42 -11.66 -3.55 -3.91
CA CYS A 42 -10.38 -3.43 -3.23
C CYS A 42 -10.42 -4.11 -1.86
N ASP A 43 -11.47 -3.89 -1.08
CA ASP A 43 -11.63 -4.50 0.24
C ASP A 43 -11.78 -6.02 0.13
N LYS A 44 -12.59 -6.51 -0.77
CA LYS A 44 -12.71 -7.96 -1.03
C LYS A 44 -11.37 -8.59 -1.40
N PHE A 45 -10.61 -7.96 -2.29
CA PHE A 45 -9.28 -8.44 -2.67
C PHE A 45 -8.27 -8.37 -1.52
N TYR A 46 -8.37 -7.36 -0.66
CA TYR A 46 -7.53 -7.27 0.53
C TYR A 46 -7.80 -8.43 1.49
N PHE A 47 -9.05 -8.73 1.76
CA PHE A 47 -9.41 -9.85 2.64
C PHE A 47 -9.08 -11.21 2.04
N GLU A 48 -9.21 -11.38 0.73
CA GLU A 48 -8.80 -12.62 0.05
C GLU A 48 -7.28 -12.83 0.10
N ASN A 49 -6.48 -11.76 -0.01
CA ASN A 49 -5.03 -11.84 0.21
C ASN A 49 -4.66 -12.21 1.65
N ASN A 50 -5.57 -11.98 2.59
CA ASN A 50 -5.40 -12.24 4.02
C ASN A 50 -5.71 -13.69 4.39
N CYS A 51 -6.34 -14.46 3.50
CA CYS A 51 -6.68 -15.86 3.75
C CYS A 51 -5.45 -16.77 3.57
N ASN A 52 -5.23 -17.66 4.53
CA ASN A 52 -4.26 -18.73 4.42
C ASN A 52 -4.82 -19.78 3.45
N GLY A 53 -4.28 -19.87 2.24
CA GLY A 53 -4.67 -20.89 1.25
C GLY A 53 -4.73 -20.38 -0.18
N ASN A 54 -5.37 -21.17 -1.05
CA ASN A 54 -5.54 -20.81 -2.45
C ASN A 54 -6.42 -19.58 -2.60
N ARG A 55 -5.82 -18.51 -3.10
CA ARG A 55 -6.49 -17.24 -3.40
C ARG A 55 -7.43 -17.44 -4.59
N ASP A 56 -8.72 -17.42 -4.35
CA ASP A 56 -9.73 -17.59 -5.40
C ASP A 56 -10.42 -16.24 -5.72
N PHE A 57 -9.73 -15.39 -6.44
CA PHE A 57 -10.30 -14.13 -6.90
C PHE A 57 -11.54 -14.31 -7.79
N MET A 58 -11.72 -15.46 -8.41
CA MET A 58 -12.89 -15.74 -9.25
C MET A 58 -14.17 -15.88 -8.42
N LYS A 59 -14.08 -16.37 -7.17
CA LYS A 59 -15.22 -16.35 -6.23
C LYS A 59 -15.74 -14.94 -6.00
N ILE A 60 -14.80 -13.98 -5.80
CA ILE A 60 -15.15 -12.56 -5.60
C ILE A 60 -15.83 -11.99 -6.84
N ILE A 61 -15.29 -12.30 -8.03
CA ILE A 61 -15.73 -11.70 -9.29
C ILE A 61 -17.08 -12.25 -9.74
N LEU A 62 -17.29 -13.55 -9.57
CA LEU A 62 -18.48 -14.24 -10.08
C LEU A 62 -19.63 -14.29 -9.07
N ASN A 63 -19.35 -14.18 -7.78
CA ASN A 63 -20.36 -14.20 -6.72
C ASN A 63 -20.70 -12.79 -6.27
N ASP A 64 -21.86 -12.30 -6.72
CA ASP A 64 -22.34 -10.95 -6.36
C ASP A 64 -22.63 -10.84 -4.84
N ASN A 65 -22.89 -11.96 -4.15
CA ASN A 65 -23.16 -12.04 -2.71
C ASN A 65 -21.91 -12.44 -1.88
N TYR A 66 -20.71 -12.33 -2.46
CA TYR A 66 -19.49 -12.63 -1.74
C TYR A 66 -19.34 -11.75 -0.49
N THR A 67 -19.20 -12.40 0.65
CA THR A 67 -18.93 -11.74 1.94
C THR A 67 -17.46 -11.90 2.29
N THR A 68 -16.86 -10.84 2.80
CA THR A 68 -15.45 -10.88 3.23
C THR A 68 -15.32 -11.73 4.50
N PRO A 69 -14.27 -12.57 4.60
CA PRO A 69 -13.99 -13.29 5.84
C PRO A 69 -13.76 -12.34 7.03
N SER A 70 -14.17 -12.73 8.21
CA SER A 70 -13.96 -11.95 9.42
C SER A 70 -12.55 -12.08 10.02
N VAL A 71 -11.70 -12.91 9.44
CA VAL A 71 -10.35 -13.19 9.96
C VAL A 71 -9.37 -12.15 9.44
N HIS A 72 -8.68 -11.47 10.36
CA HIS A 72 -7.60 -10.55 10.04
C HIS A 72 -6.25 -11.23 10.30
N LYS A 73 -5.44 -11.32 9.26
CA LYS A 73 -4.04 -11.73 9.37
C LYS A 73 -3.21 -10.52 9.81
N SER A 74 -2.26 -10.73 10.71
CA SER A 74 -1.20 -9.76 10.94
C SER A 74 -0.29 -9.70 9.70
N TRP A 75 0.07 -8.50 9.27
CA TRP A 75 0.98 -8.29 8.14
C TRP A 75 2.44 -8.14 8.58
N ASN A 76 2.87 -8.96 9.55
CA ASN A 76 4.24 -8.97 10.05
C ASN A 76 5.08 -10.06 9.36
N ASP A 77 4.98 -10.12 8.04
CA ASP A 77 5.68 -11.10 7.19
C ASP A 77 6.91 -10.47 6.48
N GLY A 78 7.42 -9.36 6.99
CA GLY A 78 8.59 -8.68 6.42
C GLY A 78 8.36 -8.31 4.95
N VAL A 79 9.36 -8.57 4.13
CA VAL A 79 9.32 -8.26 2.70
C VAL A 79 8.34 -9.12 1.88
N ASN A 80 7.75 -10.16 2.48
CA ASN A 80 6.76 -11.01 1.82
C ASN A 80 5.34 -10.42 1.84
N VAL A 81 5.12 -9.31 2.53
CA VAL A 81 3.84 -8.61 2.51
C VAL A 81 3.52 -8.18 1.07
N PRO A 82 2.34 -8.53 0.52
CA PRO A 82 2.01 -8.19 -0.86
C PRO A 82 2.00 -6.68 -1.11
N ASN A 83 2.56 -6.23 -2.24
CA ASN A 83 2.56 -4.81 -2.64
C ASN A 83 1.16 -4.17 -2.64
N PHE A 84 0.13 -4.97 -2.89
CA PHE A 84 -1.25 -4.54 -2.83
C PHE A 84 -1.65 -3.99 -1.45
N VAL A 85 -1.15 -4.57 -0.36
CA VAL A 85 -1.44 -4.16 1.02
C VAL A 85 -0.89 -2.75 1.27
N PHE A 86 0.35 -2.48 0.87
CA PHE A 86 0.97 -1.14 0.99
C PHE A 86 0.24 -0.10 0.13
N ASN A 87 -0.08 -0.45 -1.11
CA ASN A 87 -0.82 0.46 -1.99
C ASN A 87 -2.23 0.75 -1.49
N ARG A 88 -2.89 -0.24 -0.84
CA ARG A 88 -4.19 -0.03 -0.21
C ARG A 88 -4.07 0.90 1.00
N LEU A 89 -3.03 0.74 1.83
CA LEU A 89 -2.76 1.66 2.93
C LEU A 89 -2.55 3.08 2.42
N ASP A 90 -1.68 3.28 1.43
CA ASP A 90 -1.46 4.60 0.82
C ASP A 90 -2.76 5.20 0.26
N TYR A 91 -3.65 4.38 -0.32
CA TYR A 91 -4.96 4.85 -0.77
C TYR A 91 -5.85 5.29 0.39
N GLN A 92 -5.89 4.55 1.49
CA GLN A 92 -6.68 4.92 2.67
C GLN A 92 -6.13 6.21 3.31
N LEU A 93 -4.82 6.33 3.45
CA LEU A 93 -4.17 7.54 3.94
C LEU A 93 -4.52 8.74 3.05
N TRP A 94 -4.42 8.59 1.72
CA TRP A 94 -4.76 9.63 0.76
C TRP A 94 -6.24 10.03 0.83
N LYS A 95 -7.15 9.04 0.92
CA LYS A 95 -8.61 9.28 0.96
C LYS A 95 -9.04 10.00 2.24
N TYR A 96 -8.45 9.64 3.36
CA TYR A 96 -8.87 10.10 4.68
C TYR A 96 -7.92 11.12 5.31
N GLN A 97 -7.08 11.78 4.51
CA GLN A 97 -6.10 12.76 4.97
C GLN A 97 -6.70 13.83 5.90
N ASP A 98 -7.92 14.27 5.65
CA ASP A 98 -8.60 15.31 6.44
C ASP A 98 -9.29 14.76 7.71
N LYS A 99 -9.33 13.44 7.89
CA LYS A 99 -10.05 12.77 8.99
C LYS A 99 -9.15 12.14 10.03
N VAL A 100 -7.87 11.99 9.72
CA VAL A 100 -6.92 11.35 10.64
C VAL A 100 -6.31 12.43 11.52
N GLU A 101 -6.62 12.42 12.83
CA GLU A 101 -6.14 13.40 13.81
C GLU A 101 -4.62 13.55 13.83
N VAL A 102 -3.90 12.46 13.56
CA VAL A 102 -2.44 12.48 13.44
C VAL A 102 -1.98 13.40 12.30
N PHE A 103 -2.79 13.60 11.27
CA PHE A 103 -2.46 14.49 10.16
C PHE A 103 -2.89 15.93 10.39
N SER A 104 -3.81 16.19 11.29
CA SER A 104 -4.17 17.56 11.68
C SER A 104 -3.05 18.25 12.47
N ALA A 105 -2.21 17.47 13.16
CA ALA A 105 -1.00 17.96 13.83
C ALA A 105 0.21 18.07 12.89
N ILE A 106 0.09 17.57 11.63
CA ILE A 106 1.14 17.67 10.64
C ILE A 106 1.12 19.09 10.06
N ASP A 107 2.26 19.74 10.15
CA ASP A 107 2.57 21.05 9.59
C ASP A 107 1.90 21.27 8.22
N GLN A 108 1.26 22.44 8.04
CA GLN A 108 0.62 22.83 6.77
C GLN A 108 1.53 22.70 5.54
N SER A 109 2.86 22.76 5.75
CA SER A 109 3.86 22.48 4.71
C SER A 109 3.74 21.09 4.08
N LYS A 110 3.14 20.12 4.77
CA LYS A 110 2.96 18.75 4.29
C LYS A 110 1.68 18.53 3.46
N GLN A 111 0.79 19.49 3.38
CA GLN A 111 -0.42 19.37 2.53
C GLN A 111 -0.07 19.22 1.04
N SER A 112 1.10 19.75 0.62
CA SER A 112 1.61 19.56 -0.75
C SER A 112 1.87 18.08 -1.08
N ILE A 113 2.32 17.29 -0.11
CA ILE A 113 2.62 15.86 -0.27
C ILE A 113 1.37 15.09 -0.73
N TRP A 114 0.24 15.32 -0.07
CA TRP A 114 -1.03 14.66 -0.39
C TRP A 114 -1.56 15.04 -1.77
N LYS A 115 -1.47 16.31 -2.13
CA LYS A 115 -1.90 16.82 -3.44
C LYS A 115 -1.03 16.31 -4.56
N ASN A 116 0.28 16.17 -4.32
CA ASN A 116 1.26 15.79 -5.30
C ASN A 116 1.49 14.28 -5.37
N PHE A 117 1.02 13.52 -4.39
CA PHE A 117 1.17 12.07 -4.38
C PHE A 117 0.55 11.42 -5.62
N ARG A 118 1.31 10.52 -6.24
CA ARG A 118 0.86 9.76 -7.42
C ARG A 118 1.18 8.29 -7.21
N PHE A 119 0.18 7.45 -7.47
CA PHE A 119 0.40 6.01 -7.50
C PHE A 119 1.28 5.65 -8.70
N SER A 120 2.48 5.20 -8.42
CA SER A 120 3.45 4.69 -9.40
C SER A 120 3.78 3.22 -9.11
N PHE A 121 4.40 2.55 -10.07
CA PHE A 121 4.89 1.19 -9.86
C PHE A 121 6.06 1.21 -8.89
N ARG A 122 5.92 0.42 -7.82
CA ARG A 122 6.92 0.23 -6.77
C ARG A 122 6.99 -1.26 -6.48
N SER A 123 8.17 -1.82 -6.40
CA SER A 123 8.37 -3.26 -6.26
C SER A 123 9.23 -3.64 -5.07
N SER A 124 9.84 -2.68 -4.39
CA SER A 124 10.74 -2.95 -3.28
C SER A 124 10.08 -2.61 -1.95
N VAL A 125 10.03 -3.58 -1.05
CA VAL A 125 9.68 -3.34 0.36
C VAL A 125 10.96 -2.97 1.10
N GLU A 126 10.94 -1.85 1.77
CA GLU A 126 12.07 -1.27 2.50
C GLU A 126 11.77 -1.21 3.99
N HIS A 127 12.79 -1.50 4.79
CA HIS A 127 12.74 -1.32 6.24
C HIS A 127 13.06 0.14 6.61
N HIS A 128 12.23 0.80 7.38
CA HIS A 128 12.50 2.14 7.88
C HIS A 128 13.75 2.15 8.77
N TYR A 129 13.79 1.29 9.78
CA TYR A 129 15.02 0.94 10.48
C TYR A 129 15.70 -0.22 9.70
N PRO A 130 16.96 -0.07 9.28
CA PRO A 130 17.61 -1.02 8.38
C PRO A 130 17.89 -2.38 9.05
N GLN A 131 17.92 -3.45 8.25
CA GLN A 131 18.27 -4.79 8.72
C GLN A 131 19.70 -4.88 9.25
N ASN A 132 20.62 -4.12 8.65
CA ASN A 132 22.02 -4.07 9.02
C ASN A 132 22.43 -2.60 9.17
N PRO A 133 22.17 -1.96 10.32
CA PRO A 133 22.63 -0.60 10.56
C PRO A 133 24.15 -0.53 10.47
N SER A 134 24.69 0.57 9.94
CA SER A 134 26.14 0.74 9.86
C SER A 134 26.76 0.69 11.26
N GLN A 135 27.84 -0.06 11.40
CA GLN A 135 28.57 -0.20 12.68
C GLN A 135 29.10 1.13 13.20
N ASP A 136 29.30 2.11 12.32
CA ASP A 136 29.78 3.45 12.66
C ASP A 136 28.86 4.20 13.64
N PHE A 137 27.61 3.78 13.76
CA PHE A 137 26.62 4.41 14.65
C PHE A 137 26.44 3.71 16.01
N GLY A 138 27.13 2.59 16.26
CA GLY A 138 27.02 1.83 17.51
C GLY A 138 25.59 1.35 17.82
N LEU A 139 24.77 1.16 16.79
CA LEU A 139 23.36 0.75 16.94
C LEU A 139 23.23 -0.76 16.75
N ASP A 140 22.43 -1.36 17.63
CA ASP A 140 22.16 -2.79 17.60
C ASP A 140 21.14 -3.14 16.51
N LYS A 141 21.22 -4.38 16.02
CA LYS A 141 20.18 -4.97 15.17
C LYS A 141 18.92 -5.16 15.96
N LEU A 142 17.79 -4.83 15.34
CA LEU A 142 16.49 -5.15 15.93
C LEU A 142 16.20 -6.66 15.82
N ASP A 143 15.43 -7.16 16.77
CA ASP A 143 14.86 -8.50 16.66
C ASP A 143 14.00 -8.63 15.40
N THR A 144 14.03 -9.81 14.76
CA THR A 144 13.31 -10.04 13.51
C THR A 144 11.83 -9.68 13.59
N ASN A 145 11.18 -9.99 14.69
CA ASN A 145 9.75 -9.68 14.90
C ASN A 145 9.46 -8.16 14.90
N VAL A 146 10.40 -7.37 15.40
CA VAL A 146 10.29 -5.90 15.41
C VAL A 146 10.69 -5.35 14.03
N LEU A 147 11.76 -5.88 13.46
CA LEU A 147 12.28 -5.49 12.17
C LEU A 147 11.25 -5.71 11.06
N ASP A 148 10.64 -6.90 11.01
CA ASP A 148 9.67 -7.32 9.99
C ASP A 148 8.23 -6.91 10.32
N ASN A 149 8.03 -6.13 11.37
CA ASN A 149 6.73 -5.56 11.68
C ASN A 149 6.27 -4.62 10.56
N PHE A 150 5.01 -4.74 10.17
CA PHE A 150 4.43 -3.91 9.11
C PHE A 150 4.62 -2.39 9.36
N GLY A 151 4.67 -1.99 10.64
CA GLY A 151 4.98 -0.62 11.05
C GLY A 151 6.33 -0.11 10.54
N ASN A 152 7.33 -1.01 10.49
CA ASN A 152 8.69 -0.70 10.03
C ASN A 152 8.89 -0.81 8.51
N LEU A 153 7.83 -1.15 7.74
CA LEU A 153 7.95 -1.45 6.31
C LEU A 153 7.19 -0.42 5.46
N TYR A 154 7.70 -0.12 4.29
CA TYR A 154 7.01 0.66 3.27
C TYR A 154 7.47 0.30 1.86
N LEU A 155 6.69 0.71 0.86
CA LEU A 155 6.94 0.36 -0.52
C LEU A 155 7.72 1.47 -1.24
N LEU A 156 8.81 1.09 -1.93
CA LEU A 156 9.67 1.98 -2.69
C LEU A 156 9.81 1.59 -4.16
N SER A 157 10.23 2.55 -4.98
CA SER A 157 10.85 2.28 -6.27
C SER A 157 12.21 1.61 -6.06
N GLN A 158 12.60 0.77 -7.00
CA GLN A 158 13.87 0.04 -6.92
C GLN A 158 15.08 0.98 -6.85
N SER A 159 15.04 2.10 -7.58
CA SER A 159 16.12 3.08 -7.58
C SER A 159 16.32 3.74 -6.22
N LYS A 160 15.24 4.10 -5.52
CA LYS A 160 15.32 4.67 -4.18
C LYS A 160 15.76 3.63 -3.16
N ASN A 161 15.27 2.40 -3.27
CA ASN A 161 15.69 1.31 -2.39
C ASN A 161 17.22 1.11 -2.44
N SER A 162 17.80 1.11 -3.63
CA SER A 162 19.26 1.00 -3.79
C SER A 162 20.03 2.16 -3.16
N SER A 163 19.48 3.38 -3.18
CA SER A 163 20.11 4.55 -2.55
C SER A 163 19.94 4.61 -1.04
N PHE A 164 18.91 4.00 -0.50
CA PHE A 164 18.65 3.98 0.94
C PHE A 164 19.55 2.98 1.68
N SER A 165 19.78 1.80 1.08
CA SER A 165 20.68 0.80 1.64
C SER A 165 20.50 0.66 3.17
N ASN A 166 21.59 0.78 3.94
CA ASN A 166 21.59 0.67 5.41
C ASN A 166 21.42 2.03 6.13
N LYS A 167 20.88 3.04 5.44
CA LYS A 167 20.69 4.37 6.02
C LYS A 167 19.65 4.35 7.15
N LEU A 168 19.95 5.13 8.20
CA LEU A 168 19.09 5.26 9.37
C LEU A 168 17.84 6.09 9.10
N PRO A 169 16.79 5.97 9.94
CA PRO A 169 15.53 6.69 9.79
C PRO A 169 15.69 8.21 9.62
N ASP A 170 16.56 8.84 10.38
CA ASP A 170 16.76 10.31 10.31
C ASP A 170 17.32 10.75 8.96
N TRP A 171 18.26 10.01 8.39
CA TRP A 171 18.76 10.25 7.05
C TRP A 171 17.63 10.11 6.00
N LYS A 172 16.82 9.06 6.11
CA LYS A 172 15.68 8.82 5.20
C LYS A 172 14.67 9.95 5.27
N ARG A 173 14.34 10.43 6.48
CA ARG A 173 13.45 11.59 6.68
C ARG A 173 14.00 12.86 6.05
N GLN A 174 15.30 13.14 6.26
CA GLN A 174 15.93 14.31 5.66
C GLN A 174 15.93 14.25 4.14
N TYR A 175 16.24 13.08 3.55
CA TYR A 175 16.17 12.88 2.11
C TYR A 175 14.80 13.23 1.53
N TYR A 176 13.71 12.81 2.18
CA TYR A 176 12.36 13.14 1.72
C TYR A 176 12.03 14.62 1.86
N LYS A 177 12.45 15.27 2.96
CA LYS A 177 12.27 16.72 3.14
C LYS A 177 12.95 17.51 2.03
N GLU A 178 14.15 17.12 1.62
CA GLU A 178 14.92 17.82 0.59
C GLU A 178 14.37 17.59 -0.82
N LYS A 179 13.83 16.41 -1.09
CA LYS A 179 13.35 16.05 -2.43
C LYS A 179 11.87 16.34 -2.68
N ASP A 180 11.09 16.55 -1.62
CA ASP A 180 9.63 16.74 -1.66
C ASP A 180 8.90 15.69 -2.53
N THR A 181 9.43 14.47 -2.58
CA THR A 181 8.89 13.35 -3.36
C THR A 181 8.82 12.09 -2.54
N TYR A 182 7.62 11.62 -2.31
CA TYR A 182 7.35 10.42 -1.52
C TYR A 182 6.87 9.28 -2.43
N ASP A 183 7.44 8.09 -2.25
CA ASP A 183 6.98 6.88 -2.94
C ASP A 183 5.77 6.28 -2.21
N SER A 184 5.70 6.42 -0.88
CA SER A 184 4.59 5.97 -0.06
C SER A 184 4.18 7.05 0.93
N LEU A 185 2.87 7.25 1.12
CA LEU A 185 2.35 8.20 2.12
C LEU A 185 2.64 7.75 3.55
N LYS A 186 2.93 6.46 3.75
CA LYS A 186 3.37 5.93 5.04
C LYS A 186 4.71 6.54 5.52
N GLN A 187 5.46 7.19 4.63
CA GLN A 187 6.74 7.80 4.93
C GLN A 187 6.62 9.28 5.32
N ALA A 188 5.48 9.90 5.02
CA ALA A 188 5.21 11.30 5.33
C ALA A 188 4.84 11.48 6.79
#